data_e2ce0d98dab573574b00e8331343724c
#
_entry.id   e2ce0d98dab573574b00e8331343724c
#
_cell.length_a   1.000
_cell.length_b   1.000
_cell.length_c   1.000
_cell.angle_alpha   90.00
_cell.angle_beta   90.00
_cell.angle_gamma   90.00
#
_symmetry.space_group_name_H-M   'P 1'
#
loop_
_entity.id
_entity.type
_entity.pdbx_description
1 polymer ?
#
loop_
_entity_poly.entity_id
_entity_poly.type
_entity_poly.pdbx_seq_one_letter_code
_entity_poly.pdbx_strand_id
1 'polypeptide(L)'
;RGLGDVYKRQATTFDIIKKKNIYDGGIIAPGIKSSIENLSSSTALLPMFKLNKYPRNYGKNTKQALTSGFFWGYQGLINNILSKIIYKNGKNCKIVLTGGYSYLFKKHLYKKAKIEKDITMHGIIKIYRNFII
;
A
#
# COMPACT_ATOMS: atom_id res chain seq x y z
N ARG A 1 28.37 0.67 -11.62
CA ARG A 1 27.01 0.85 -12.11
C ARG A 1 26.10 0.47 -10.97
N GLY A 2 25.59 1.48 -10.23
CA GLY A 2 24.58 1.25 -9.23
C GLY A 2 23.37 0.63 -9.92
N LEU A 3 22.90 -0.49 -9.39
CA LEU A 3 21.53 -0.94 -9.61
C LEU A 3 20.67 0.14 -8.99
N GLY A 4 20.38 1.17 -9.78
CA GLY A 4 19.51 2.23 -9.40
C GLY A 4 18.19 1.62 -8.96
N ASP A 5 17.58 2.23 -7.98
CA ASP A 5 16.25 1.93 -7.45
C ASP A 5 15.18 2.14 -8.55
N VAL A 6 15.23 1.28 -9.58
CA VAL A 6 14.45 1.39 -10.81
C VAL A 6 13.02 0.94 -10.61
N TYR A 7 12.72 0.20 -9.53
CA TYR A 7 11.38 -0.27 -9.22
C TYR A 7 10.83 0.41 -7.95
N LYS A 8 10.61 1.72 -8.03
CA LYS A 8 9.64 2.35 -7.14
C LYS A 8 8.33 1.60 -7.28
N ARG A 9 7.87 1.00 -6.19
CA ARG A 9 6.65 0.20 -6.17
C ARG A 9 5.48 0.99 -6.75
N GLN A 10 5.18 0.73 -8.02
CA GLN A 10 4.12 1.42 -8.78
C GLN A 10 2.73 0.85 -8.49
N ALA A 11 2.66 -0.20 -7.68
CA ALA A 11 1.42 -0.88 -7.34
C ALA A 11 1.24 -1.00 -5.82
N THR A 12 -0.02 -1.12 -5.40
CA THR A 12 -0.42 -1.57 -4.08
C THR A 12 -0.75 -3.06 -4.19
N THR A 13 0.03 -3.91 -3.51
CA THR A 13 -0.16 -5.36 -3.55
C THR A 13 -0.67 -5.91 -2.24
N PHE A 14 -1.46 -6.97 -2.31
CA PHE A 14 -1.96 -7.73 -1.19
C PHE A 14 -1.56 -9.19 -1.40
N ASP A 15 -0.61 -9.66 -0.63
CA ASP A 15 -0.10 -11.03 -0.71
C ASP A 15 -0.73 -11.86 0.41
N ILE A 16 -1.29 -13.01 0.06
CA ILE A 16 -2.02 -13.88 0.98
C ILE A 16 -1.15 -15.08 1.29
N ILE A 17 -0.78 -15.21 2.57
CA ILE A 17 0.03 -16.31 3.08
C ILE A 17 -0.83 -17.15 4.02
N LYS A 18 -0.99 -18.42 3.71
CA LYS A 18 -1.68 -19.43 4.53
C LYS A 18 -0.75 -20.07 5.57
N LYS A 19 -1.33 -20.94 6.39
CA LYS A 19 -0.58 -21.79 7.33
C LYS A 19 0.55 -22.53 6.60
N LYS A 20 1.63 -22.83 7.31
CA LYS A 20 2.86 -23.45 6.77
C LYS A 20 3.59 -22.58 5.74
N ASN A 21 3.39 -21.24 5.79
CA ASN A 21 4.05 -20.25 4.91
C ASN A 21 3.78 -20.47 3.40
N ILE A 22 2.61 -20.98 3.05
CA ILE A 22 2.23 -21.21 1.66
C ILE A 22 1.67 -19.91 1.09
N TYR A 23 2.25 -19.44 0.00
CA TYR A 23 1.70 -18.33 -0.79
C TYR A 23 0.43 -18.79 -1.52
N ASP A 24 -0.69 -18.17 -1.22
CA ASP A 24 -2.01 -18.55 -1.76
C ASP A 24 -2.47 -17.64 -2.92
N GLY A 25 -1.67 -16.67 -3.28
CA GLY A 25 -1.98 -15.69 -4.30
C GLY A 25 -2.06 -14.26 -3.78
N GLY A 26 -2.43 -13.34 -4.63
CA GLY A 26 -2.45 -11.92 -4.27
C GLY A 26 -3.42 -11.10 -5.10
N ILE A 27 -3.51 -9.82 -4.76
CA ILE A 27 -4.29 -8.81 -5.47
C ILE A 27 -3.34 -7.65 -5.77
N ILE A 28 -3.43 -7.13 -7.00
CA ILE A 28 -2.66 -5.97 -7.45
C ILE A 28 -3.64 -4.84 -7.74
N ALA A 29 -3.42 -3.71 -7.11
CA ALA A 29 -4.18 -2.48 -7.30
C ALA A 29 -3.24 -1.33 -7.69
N PRO A 30 -3.74 -0.22 -8.24
CA PRO A 30 -2.92 0.93 -8.56
C PRO A 30 -2.12 1.43 -7.36
N GLY A 31 -0.88 1.84 -7.59
CA GLY A 31 -0.04 2.44 -6.56
C GLY A 31 -0.41 3.91 -6.32
N ILE A 32 -0.36 4.36 -5.07
CA ILE A 32 -0.72 5.73 -4.69
C ILE A 32 0.14 6.75 -5.44
N LYS A 33 1.45 6.56 -5.42
CA LYS A 33 2.38 7.52 -6.05
C LYS A 33 2.18 7.60 -7.55
N SER A 34 2.12 6.46 -8.24
CA SER A 34 1.91 6.44 -9.69
C SER A 34 0.54 7.00 -10.09
N SER A 35 -0.50 6.77 -9.28
CA SER A 35 -1.81 7.36 -9.53
C SER A 35 -1.81 8.88 -9.39
N ILE A 36 -1.08 9.44 -8.41
CA ILE A 36 -0.89 10.89 -8.27
C ILE A 36 -0.13 11.45 -9.49
N GLU A 37 0.98 10.80 -9.86
CA GLU A 37 1.82 11.20 -10.99
C GLU A 37 1.02 11.17 -12.31
N ASN A 38 0.27 10.09 -12.55
CA ASN A 38 -0.56 9.95 -13.75
C ASN A 38 -1.69 10.98 -13.80
N LEU A 39 -2.38 11.24 -12.70
CA LEU A 39 -3.43 12.24 -12.66
C LEU A 39 -2.88 13.64 -12.96
N SER A 40 -1.74 14.00 -12.36
CA SER A 40 -1.10 15.30 -12.61
C SER A 40 -0.59 15.44 -14.05
N SER A 41 -0.03 14.39 -14.64
CA SER A 41 0.50 14.42 -16.01
C SER A 41 -0.58 14.37 -17.08
N SER A 42 -1.72 13.72 -16.81
CA SER A 42 -2.84 13.60 -17.77
C SER A 42 -3.84 14.75 -17.72
N THR A 43 -3.66 15.70 -16.80
CA THR A 43 -4.56 16.86 -16.66
C THR A 43 -3.77 18.16 -16.63
N ALA A 44 -4.22 19.14 -17.41
CA ALA A 44 -3.54 20.44 -17.52
C ALA A 44 -3.63 21.30 -16.25
N LEU A 45 -4.61 21.04 -15.37
CA LEU A 45 -4.97 21.93 -14.26
C LEU A 45 -4.72 21.33 -12.86
N LEU A 46 -4.42 20.04 -12.75
CA LEU A 46 -4.22 19.40 -11.44
C LEU A 46 -2.73 19.40 -11.06
N PRO A 47 -2.35 20.08 -9.98
CA PRO A 47 -0.95 20.16 -9.58
C PRO A 47 -0.48 18.83 -8.98
N MET A 48 0.82 18.56 -9.11
CA MET A 48 1.48 17.53 -8.33
C MET A 48 1.37 17.83 -6.85
N PHE A 49 1.04 16.81 -6.04
CA PHE A 49 0.94 16.94 -4.59
C PHE A 49 1.53 15.72 -3.88
N LYS A 50 1.80 15.87 -2.58
CA LYS A 50 2.27 14.79 -1.72
C LYS A 50 1.16 14.38 -0.76
N LEU A 51 0.83 13.09 -0.75
CA LEU A 51 -0.10 12.52 0.22
C LEU A 51 0.69 12.15 1.49
N ASN A 52 0.79 13.08 2.43
CA ASN A 52 1.58 12.92 3.67
C ASN A 52 0.77 13.08 4.96
N LYS A 53 -0.52 13.38 4.85
CA LYS A 53 -1.44 13.54 5.98
C LYS A 53 -2.85 13.09 5.61
N TYR A 54 -3.62 12.69 6.64
CA TYR A 54 -5.04 12.40 6.45
C TYR A 54 -5.86 13.71 6.51
N PRO A 55 -6.87 13.85 5.65
CA PRO A 55 -7.76 15.00 5.67
C PRO A 55 -8.81 14.86 6.79
N ARG A 56 -9.18 15.98 7.41
CA ARG A 56 -10.29 16.02 8.38
C ARG A 56 -11.64 16.19 7.71
N ASN A 57 -11.65 16.79 6.51
CA ASN A 57 -12.86 17.12 5.76
C ASN A 57 -12.57 17.13 4.26
N TYR A 58 -13.61 17.27 3.41
CA TYR A 58 -13.44 17.54 2.00
C TYR A 58 -12.71 18.87 1.78
N GLY A 59 -12.03 18.99 0.64
CA GLY A 59 -11.17 20.15 0.36
C GLY A 59 -11.97 21.38 -0.10
N LYS A 60 -11.50 22.56 0.31
CA LYS A 60 -12.00 23.87 -0.13
C LYS A 60 -11.15 24.49 -1.25
N ASN A 61 -10.09 23.83 -1.67
CA ASN A 61 -9.25 24.17 -2.82
C ASN A 61 -8.74 22.88 -3.47
N THR A 62 -8.17 22.99 -4.66
CA THR A 62 -7.75 21.86 -5.49
C THR A 62 -6.82 20.90 -4.73
N LYS A 63 -5.80 21.40 -4.03
CA LYS A 63 -4.85 20.58 -3.30
C LYS A 63 -5.49 19.83 -2.13
N GLN A 64 -6.39 20.47 -1.40
CA GLN A 64 -7.14 19.79 -0.33
C GLN A 64 -8.11 18.76 -0.90
N ALA A 65 -8.80 19.08 -2.00
CA ALA A 65 -9.70 18.16 -2.67
C ALA A 65 -8.95 16.90 -3.17
N LEU A 66 -7.80 17.06 -3.79
CA LEU A 66 -6.93 15.95 -4.19
C LEU A 66 -6.48 15.12 -2.99
N THR A 67 -6.05 15.77 -1.90
CA THR A 67 -5.64 15.08 -0.67
C THR A 67 -6.78 14.23 -0.11
N SER A 68 -8.00 14.79 -0.03
CA SER A 68 -9.18 14.08 0.49
C SER A 68 -9.60 12.92 -0.41
N GLY A 69 -9.65 13.13 -1.72
CA GLY A 69 -10.02 12.12 -2.70
C GLY A 69 -9.05 10.93 -2.70
N PHE A 70 -7.76 11.21 -2.73
CA PHE A 70 -6.75 10.15 -2.69
C PHE A 70 -6.72 9.41 -1.36
N PHE A 71 -6.78 10.12 -0.23
CA PHE A 71 -6.75 9.46 1.07
C PHE A 71 -7.97 8.56 1.28
N TRP A 72 -9.18 9.10 1.15
CA TRP A 72 -10.40 8.32 1.36
C TRP A 72 -10.62 7.25 0.30
N GLY A 73 -10.26 7.55 -0.96
CA GLY A 73 -10.30 6.57 -2.04
C GLY A 73 -9.41 5.37 -1.76
N TYR A 74 -8.15 5.58 -1.39
CA TYR A 74 -7.23 4.48 -1.06
C TYR A 74 -7.58 3.80 0.27
N GLN A 75 -8.05 4.54 1.27
CA GLN A 75 -8.57 3.95 2.50
C GLN A 75 -9.73 2.99 2.21
N GLY A 76 -10.68 3.42 1.38
CA GLY A 76 -11.80 2.60 0.94
C GLY A 76 -11.35 1.38 0.12
N LEU A 77 -10.43 1.57 -0.82
CA LEU A 77 -9.85 0.49 -1.61
C LEU A 77 -9.18 -0.57 -0.72
N ILE A 78 -8.31 -0.14 0.19
CA ILE A 78 -7.59 -1.05 1.08
C ILE A 78 -8.57 -1.80 2.00
N ASN A 79 -9.49 -1.09 2.64
CA ASN A 79 -10.45 -1.70 3.56
C ASN A 79 -11.41 -2.65 2.84
N ASN A 80 -11.87 -2.32 1.63
CA ASN A 80 -12.73 -3.20 0.84
C ASN A 80 -12.00 -4.48 0.43
N ILE A 81 -10.77 -4.38 -0.07
CA ILE A 81 -9.97 -5.55 -0.44
C ILE A 81 -9.69 -6.42 0.79
N LEU A 82 -9.26 -5.82 1.91
CA LEU A 82 -9.03 -6.54 3.16
C LEU A 82 -10.29 -7.26 3.65
N SER A 83 -11.47 -6.64 3.55
CA SER A 83 -12.72 -7.26 3.96
C SER A 83 -13.03 -8.52 3.15
N LYS A 84 -12.81 -8.48 1.83
CA LYS A 84 -12.99 -9.63 0.94
C LYS A 84 -12.00 -10.76 1.23
N ILE A 85 -10.73 -10.42 1.48
CA ILE A 85 -9.69 -11.40 1.85
C ILE A 85 -10.06 -12.07 3.17
N ILE A 86 -10.47 -11.30 4.18
CA ILE A 86 -10.82 -11.81 5.52
C ILE A 86 -12.11 -12.63 5.48
N TYR A 87 -13.09 -12.22 4.69
CA TYR A 87 -14.31 -13.00 4.49
C TYR A 87 -14.01 -14.39 3.96
N LYS A 88 -13.10 -14.50 2.99
CA LYS A 88 -12.70 -15.78 2.38
C LYS A 88 -11.79 -16.63 3.27
N ASN A 89 -10.89 -16.01 4.04
CA ASN A 89 -9.82 -16.69 4.77
C ASN A 89 -10.03 -16.77 6.29
N GLY A 90 -11.09 -16.16 6.80
CA GLY A 90 -11.45 -16.17 8.23
C GLY A 90 -10.96 -14.96 9.00
N LYS A 91 -11.62 -14.69 10.14
CA LYS A 91 -11.40 -13.48 10.96
C LYS A 91 -10.03 -13.40 11.65
N ASN A 92 -9.29 -14.52 11.74
CA ASN A 92 -8.00 -14.58 12.42
C ASN A 92 -6.80 -14.18 11.54
N CYS A 93 -7.04 -13.62 10.36
CA CYS A 93 -5.98 -13.09 9.50
C CYS A 93 -5.19 -11.98 10.22
N LYS A 94 -3.87 -12.12 10.27
CA LYS A 94 -2.95 -11.05 10.68
C LYS A 94 -2.64 -10.17 9.48
N ILE A 95 -2.65 -8.85 9.69
CA ILE A 95 -2.35 -7.89 8.63
C ILE A 95 -0.98 -7.29 8.90
N VAL A 96 -0.11 -7.37 7.91
CA VAL A 96 1.20 -6.72 7.91
C VAL A 96 1.24 -5.70 6.79
N LEU A 97 1.61 -4.46 7.14
CA LEU A 97 1.78 -3.36 6.20
C LEU A 97 3.26 -3.10 5.98
N THR A 98 3.64 -2.83 4.74
CA THR A 98 4.97 -2.35 4.37
C THR A 98 4.87 -1.24 3.33
N GLY A 99 5.97 -0.56 3.07
CA GLY A 99 6.05 0.54 2.11
C GLY A 99 5.80 1.91 2.72
N GLY A 100 6.10 2.96 1.93
CA GLY A 100 6.17 4.34 2.40
C GLY A 100 4.86 4.92 2.94
N TYR A 101 3.71 4.46 2.45
CA TYR A 101 2.39 4.93 2.89
C TYR A 101 1.80 4.13 4.06
N SER A 102 2.47 3.07 4.54
CA SER A 102 1.95 2.20 5.60
C SER A 102 1.58 2.95 6.88
N TYR A 103 2.37 3.94 7.27
CA TYR A 103 2.11 4.76 8.47
C TYR A 103 0.87 5.62 8.34
N LEU A 104 0.61 6.13 7.14
CA LEU A 104 -0.53 7.00 6.88
C LEU A 104 -1.84 6.25 7.03
N PHE A 105 -1.90 4.99 6.55
CA PHE A 105 -3.13 4.20 6.52
C PHE A 105 -3.32 3.31 7.75
N LYS A 106 -2.28 2.93 8.50
CA LYS A 106 -2.36 1.99 9.62
C LYS A 106 -3.51 2.28 10.59
N LYS A 107 -3.67 3.55 10.98
CA LYS A 107 -4.69 3.96 11.97
C LYS A 107 -6.11 4.02 11.40
N HIS A 108 -6.25 3.95 10.09
CA HIS A 108 -7.49 4.13 9.35
C HIS A 108 -8.03 2.83 8.75
N LEU A 109 -7.36 1.71 9.05
CA LEU A 109 -7.86 0.39 8.69
C LEU A 109 -8.92 -0.06 9.71
N TYR A 110 -9.96 -0.73 9.22
CA TYR A 110 -11.00 -1.28 10.09
C TYR A 110 -10.50 -2.45 10.95
N LYS A 111 -9.34 -3.02 10.65
CA LYS A 111 -8.69 -4.09 11.40
C LYS A 111 -7.26 -3.71 11.76
N LYS A 112 -6.85 -4.09 12.98
CA LYS A 112 -5.50 -3.82 13.48
C LYS A 112 -4.42 -4.46 12.60
N ALA A 113 -3.40 -3.68 12.23
CA ALA A 113 -2.28 -4.10 11.40
C ALA A 113 -0.94 -3.78 12.06
N LYS A 114 0.08 -4.60 11.77
CA LYS A 114 1.47 -4.36 12.15
C LYS A 114 2.22 -3.72 10.97
N ILE A 115 3.13 -2.81 11.23
CA ILE A 115 4.04 -2.28 10.20
C ILE A 115 5.36 -3.02 10.28
N GLU A 116 5.82 -3.54 9.15
CA GLU A 116 7.14 -4.13 8.96
C GLU A 116 7.80 -3.49 7.73
N LYS A 117 8.66 -2.51 7.97
CA LYS A 117 9.30 -1.73 6.90
C LYS A 117 10.21 -2.59 6.03
N ASP A 118 10.96 -3.46 6.66
CA ASP A 118 12.08 -4.19 6.06
C ASP A 118 11.74 -5.65 5.73
N ILE A 119 10.44 -5.97 5.65
CA ILE A 119 9.98 -7.36 5.44
C ILE A 119 10.57 -7.98 4.17
N THR A 120 10.70 -7.19 3.10
CA THR A 120 11.30 -7.65 1.84
C THR A 120 12.78 -7.97 2.01
N MET A 121 13.52 -7.08 2.70
CA MET A 121 14.95 -7.28 2.96
C MET A 121 15.17 -8.50 3.87
N HIS A 122 14.35 -8.65 4.91
CA HIS A 122 14.39 -9.84 5.77
C HIS A 122 14.14 -11.13 4.97
N GLY A 123 13.19 -11.09 4.01
CA GLY A 123 12.94 -12.21 3.12
C GLY A 123 14.14 -12.55 2.25
N ILE A 124 14.77 -11.56 1.64
CA ILE A 124 15.98 -11.74 0.79
C ILE A 124 17.12 -12.32 1.61
N ILE A 125 17.41 -11.78 2.79
CA ILE A 125 18.46 -12.27 3.69
C ILE A 125 18.19 -13.73 4.09
N LYS A 126 16.94 -14.07 4.38
CA LYS A 126 16.56 -15.44 4.75
C LYS A 126 16.77 -16.42 3.59
N ILE A 127 16.39 -16.03 2.37
CA ILE A 127 16.64 -16.83 1.18
C ILE A 127 18.15 -17.02 0.97
N TYR A 128 18.92 -15.93 1.02
CA TYR A 128 20.37 -15.97 0.87
C TYR A 128 21.02 -16.97 1.84
N ARG A 129 20.69 -16.87 3.14
CA ARG A 129 21.25 -17.75 4.19
C ARG A 129 20.84 -19.21 4.03
N ASN A 130 19.66 -19.50 3.51
CA ASN A 130 19.16 -20.87 3.43
C ASN A 130 19.50 -21.59 2.12
N PHE A 131 19.84 -20.86 1.07
CA PHE A 131 20.01 -21.45 -0.28
C PHE A 131 21.32 -21.10 -0.95
N ILE A 132 22.11 -20.17 -0.44
CA ILE A 132 23.35 -19.69 -1.07
C ILE A 132 24.58 -19.94 -0.19
N ILE A 133 24.42 -20.06 1.13
CA ILE A 133 25.44 -20.49 2.10
C ILE A 133 25.13 -21.91 2.54
#